data_0cbb4481d08bec73c19b7f49bca74c47
#
_entry.id   0cbb4481d08bec73c19b7f49bca74c47
#
_cell.length_a   1.000
_cell.length_b   1.000
_cell.length_c   1.000
_cell.angle_alpha   90.00
_cell.angle_beta   90.00
_cell.angle_gamma   90.00
#
_symmetry.space_group_name_H-M   'P 1'
#
loop_
_entity.id
_entity.type
_entity.pdbx_description
1 polymer ?
#
loop_
_entity_poly.entity_id
_entity_poly.type
_entity_poly.pdbx_seq_one_letter_code
_entity_poly.pdbx_strand_id
1 'polypeptide(L)'
;MATPMDTNIDMHTRMTTAAAAMTTTAMATDTPALLQLIWLASPALPVGGFSYSEGLEAAIDHGLVHDEASCTRWLTDQLLLTQARGDMAAIAQAVPAWQAMDTQRLQQLNTWVLATRESSEMRLQTLQMGRSMLEWLRSLQDHSPASPPALQCLAALPPTYPLSYALALACTQAPLEQALQAYAFGWAENMTQAALKAVPLGQSSGQRMLATLARTIPDAVQTARSLADETRQAFSPMLAILSSRHETQYSRLFRS
;
A
#
# COMPACT_ATOMS: atom_id res chain seq x y z
N MET A 1 14.77 89.17 23.03
CA MET A 1 15.56 88.33 22.13
C MET A 1 15.57 86.94 22.66
N ALA A 2 14.69 86.12 22.17
CA ALA A 2 14.65 84.66 22.45
C ALA A 2 13.91 84.00 21.30
N THR A 3 14.61 83.19 20.57
CA THR A 3 14.15 82.37 19.46
C THR A 3 13.36 81.18 19.98
N PRO A 4 12.24 80.72 19.36
CA PRO A 4 11.52 79.54 19.76
C PRO A 4 12.15 78.29 19.18
N MET A 5 12.25 77.24 19.99
CA MET A 5 12.61 75.90 19.60
C MET A 5 11.35 75.19 19.02
N ASP A 6 11.45 74.76 17.76
CA ASP A 6 10.52 73.84 17.14
C ASP A 6 10.88 72.42 17.57
N THR A 7 9.93 71.73 18.22
CA THR A 7 10.00 70.27 18.47
C THR A 7 8.89 69.59 17.68
N ASN A 8 9.28 69.11 16.53
CA ASN A 8 8.43 68.23 15.71
C ASN A 8 8.68 66.77 16.14
N ILE A 9 7.72 66.16 16.79
CA ILE A 9 7.78 64.75 17.16
C ILE A 9 6.98 63.99 16.11
N ASP A 10 7.73 63.40 15.20
CA ASP A 10 7.19 62.50 14.16
C ASP A 10 7.02 61.09 14.73
N MET A 11 5.78 60.75 15.08
CA MET A 11 5.42 59.46 15.64
C MET A 11 4.97 58.51 14.50
N HIS A 12 5.94 57.99 13.74
CA HIS A 12 5.67 56.89 12.82
C HIS A 12 5.68 55.55 13.55
N THR A 13 4.50 55.15 13.96
CA THR A 13 4.20 53.77 14.39
C THR A 13 4.38 52.84 13.20
N ARG A 14 5.51 52.17 13.11
CA ARG A 14 5.71 51.03 12.21
C ARG A 14 5.01 49.80 12.82
N MET A 15 3.80 49.52 12.37
CA MET A 15 3.18 48.20 12.49
C MET A 15 3.91 47.26 11.52
N THR A 16 4.87 46.51 12.01
CA THR A 16 5.41 45.37 11.31
C THR A 16 4.46 44.18 11.48
N THR A 17 3.60 43.99 10.50
CA THR A 17 2.83 42.78 10.36
C THR A 17 3.79 41.66 9.94
N ALA A 18 4.21 40.83 10.90
CA ALA A 18 4.90 39.58 10.59
C ALA A 18 3.87 38.58 10.04
N ALA A 19 3.74 38.56 8.72
CA ALA A 19 3.07 37.47 8.01
C ALA A 19 3.98 36.24 8.15
N ALA A 20 3.63 35.34 9.07
CA ALA A 20 4.22 34.00 9.10
C ALA A 20 3.80 33.28 7.82
N ALA A 21 4.67 33.29 6.82
CA ALA A 21 4.56 32.42 5.68
C ALA A 21 4.74 30.97 6.18
N MET A 22 3.64 30.26 6.39
CA MET A 22 3.65 28.82 6.49
C MET A 22 4.08 28.28 5.12
N THR A 23 5.37 28.06 4.97
CA THR A 23 5.92 27.34 3.82
C THR A 23 5.50 25.89 3.99
N THR A 24 4.35 25.52 3.42
CA THR A 24 4.00 24.13 3.17
C THR A 24 5.02 23.63 2.16
N THR A 25 6.10 23.05 2.63
CA THR A 25 7.04 22.33 1.78
C THR A 25 6.32 21.08 1.31
N ALA A 26 5.56 21.19 0.22
CA ALA A 26 5.13 20.02 -0.54
C ALA A 26 6.42 19.30 -0.94
N MET A 27 6.68 18.13 -0.36
CA MET A 27 7.79 17.28 -0.79
C MET A 27 7.50 16.87 -2.23
N ALA A 28 8.10 17.57 -3.17
CA ALA A 28 8.00 17.24 -4.58
C ALA A 28 8.65 15.86 -4.76
N THR A 29 7.87 14.88 -5.19
CA THR A 29 8.41 13.58 -5.62
C THR A 29 9.23 13.81 -6.87
N ASP A 30 10.47 13.35 -6.87
CA ASP A 30 11.29 13.36 -8.09
C ASP A 30 10.56 12.64 -9.22
N THR A 31 10.55 13.22 -10.42
CA THR A 31 9.82 12.66 -11.58
C THR A 31 10.18 11.19 -11.85
N PRO A 32 11.45 10.75 -11.80
CA PRO A 32 11.78 9.33 -11.91
C PRO A 32 11.13 8.47 -10.84
N ALA A 33 11.11 8.90 -9.58
CA ALA A 33 10.49 8.18 -8.47
C ALA A 33 8.97 8.05 -8.67
N LEU A 34 8.30 9.11 -9.11
CA LEU A 34 6.88 9.07 -9.44
C LEU A 34 6.55 8.04 -10.53
N LEU A 35 7.32 8.02 -11.62
CA LEU A 35 7.12 7.05 -12.70
C LEU A 35 7.33 5.61 -12.23
N GLN A 36 8.30 5.37 -11.36
CA GLN A 36 8.51 4.07 -10.74
C GLN A 36 7.32 3.65 -9.85
N LEU A 37 6.77 4.57 -9.05
CA LEU A 37 5.56 4.30 -8.25
C LEU A 37 4.34 3.99 -9.11
N ILE A 38 4.13 4.74 -10.20
CA ILE A 38 3.06 4.46 -11.17
C ILE A 38 3.24 3.08 -11.80
N TRP A 39 4.46 2.71 -12.16
CA TRP A 39 4.75 1.39 -12.71
C TRP A 39 4.47 0.27 -11.70
N LEU A 40 4.90 0.43 -10.45
CA LEU A 40 4.66 -0.54 -9.38
C LEU A 40 3.16 -0.67 -9.03
N ALA A 41 2.38 0.42 -9.12
CA ALA A 41 0.94 0.38 -8.93
C ALA A 41 0.15 -0.17 -10.14
N SER A 42 0.81 -0.34 -11.29
CA SER A 42 0.15 -0.75 -12.53
C SER A 42 -0.36 -2.19 -12.47
N PRO A 43 -1.57 -2.46 -12.96
CA PRO A 43 -2.07 -3.83 -13.14
C PRO A 43 -1.27 -4.64 -14.16
N ALA A 44 -0.42 -3.99 -14.97
CA ALA A 44 0.51 -4.64 -15.90
C ALA A 44 1.76 -5.20 -15.20
N LEU A 45 1.98 -4.93 -13.90
CA LEU A 45 3.07 -5.52 -13.15
C LEU A 45 2.89 -7.06 -13.13
N PRO A 46 3.89 -7.85 -13.57
CA PRO A 46 3.69 -9.28 -13.84
C PRO A 46 3.74 -10.14 -12.57
N VAL A 47 3.02 -9.74 -11.54
CA VAL A 47 2.93 -10.46 -10.25
C VAL A 47 1.71 -11.37 -10.14
N GLY A 48 0.78 -11.31 -11.11
CA GLY A 48 -0.39 -12.17 -11.17
C GLY A 48 -1.51 -11.80 -10.20
N GLY A 49 -1.51 -10.59 -9.65
CA GLY A 49 -2.52 -10.10 -8.69
C GLY A 49 -3.96 -10.27 -9.18
N PHE A 50 -4.21 -10.10 -10.47
CA PHE A 50 -5.53 -10.24 -11.10
C PHE A 50 -6.17 -11.64 -10.96
N SER A 51 -5.40 -12.64 -10.53
CA SER A 51 -5.87 -14.02 -10.33
C SER A 51 -6.45 -14.26 -8.94
N TYR A 52 -6.44 -13.27 -8.05
CA TYR A 52 -6.81 -13.39 -6.66
C TYR A 52 -7.94 -12.43 -6.30
N SER A 53 -8.90 -12.92 -5.50
CA SER A 53 -10.03 -12.13 -5.01
C SER A 53 -9.96 -11.85 -3.50
N GLU A 54 -8.99 -12.45 -2.82
CA GLU A 54 -8.76 -12.29 -1.38
C GLU A 54 -10.05 -12.50 -0.55
N GLY A 55 -10.76 -13.61 -0.85
CA GLY A 55 -12.00 -13.98 -0.17
C GLY A 55 -13.26 -13.25 -0.66
N LEU A 56 -13.14 -12.29 -1.59
CA LEU A 56 -14.28 -11.57 -2.15
C LEU A 56 -15.23 -12.52 -2.88
N GLU A 57 -14.71 -13.48 -3.68
CA GLU A 57 -15.53 -14.46 -4.40
C GLU A 57 -16.37 -15.30 -3.44
N ALA A 58 -15.78 -15.79 -2.36
CA ALA A 58 -16.52 -16.50 -1.34
C ALA A 58 -17.55 -15.63 -0.62
N ALA A 59 -17.23 -14.35 -0.38
CA ALA A 59 -18.20 -13.41 0.20
C ALA A 59 -19.42 -13.19 -0.72
N ILE A 60 -19.21 -13.18 -2.03
CA ILE A 60 -20.27 -13.07 -3.04
C ILE A 60 -21.11 -14.36 -3.04
N ASP A 61 -20.48 -15.53 -3.09
CA ASP A 61 -21.15 -16.83 -3.09
C ASP A 61 -22.04 -17.04 -1.84
N HIS A 62 -21.62 -16.48 -0.71
CA HIS A 62 -22.38 -16.50 0.55
C HIS A 62 -23.39 -15.34 0.68
N GLY A 63 -23.58 -14.52 -0.35
CA GLY A 63 -24.56 -13.43 -0.35
C GLY A 63 -24.20 -12.22 0.53
N LEU A 64 -22.97 -12.14 1.05
CA LEU A 64 -22.50 -11.02 1.85
C LEU A 64 -22.19 -9.79 0.99
N VAL A 65 -21.80 -10.03 -0.26
CA VAL A 65 -21.48 -9.02 -1.26
C VAL A 65 -22.28 -9.31 -2.52
N HIS A 66 -23.10 -8.37 -2.98
CA HIS A 66 -24.03 -8.60 -4.09
C HIS A 66 -24.33 -7.35 -4.93
N ASP A 67 -23.91 -6.16 -4.48
CA ASP A 67 -24.11 -4.88 -5.16
C ASP A 67 -22.93 -3.91 -4.94
N GLU A 68 -22.99 -2.74 -5.56
CA GLU A 68 -21.96 -1.71 -5.45
C GLU A 68 -21.71 -1.28 -3.99
N ALA A 69 -22.77 -1.13 -3.20
CA ALA A 69 -22.67 -0.65 -1.83
C ALA A 69 -22.01 -1.67 -0.92
N SER A 70 -22.38 -2.95 -1.03
CA SER A 70 -21.77 -4.04 -0.26
C SER A 70 -20.33 -4.33 -0.71
N CYS A 71 -20.02 -4.24 -2.01
CA CYS A 71 -18.65 -4.31 -2.51
C CYS A 71 -17.79 -3.19 -1.94
N THR A 72 -18.28 -1.95 -1.96
CA THR A 72 -17.54 -0.79 -1.46
C THR A 72 -17.24 -0.93 0.03
N ARG A 73 -18.21 -1.35 0.83
CA ARG A 73 -17.99 -1.61 2.26
C ARG A 73 -16.97 -2.72 2.48
N TRP A 74 -17.14 -3.85 1.81
CA TRP A 74 -16.22 -4.98 1.92
C TRP A 74 -14.77 -4.57 1.62
N LEU A 75 -14.53 -3.91 0.49
CA LEU A 75 -13.18 -3.48 0.10
C LEU A 75 -12.61 -2.40 1.02
N THR A 76 -13.45 -1.49 1.53
CA THR A 76 -13.03 -0.49 2.52
C THR A 76 -12.62 -1.15 3.84
N ASP A 77 -13.39 -2.13 4.31
CA ASP A 77 -13.07 -2.89 5.51
C ASP A 77 -11.77 -3.70 5.32
N GLN A 78 -11.59 -4.35 4.17
CA GLN A 78 -10.35 -5.06 3.85
C GLN A 78 -9.13 -4.11 3.81
N LEU A 79 -9.28 -2.92 3.23
CA LEU A 79 -8.21 -1.93 3.19
C LEU A 79 -7.80 -1.49 4.61
N LEU A 80 -8.77 -1.17 5.47
CA LEU A 80 -8.51 -0.63 6.80
C LEU A 80 -8.13 -1.68 7.84
N LEU A 81 -8.77 -2.86 7.80
CA LEU A 81 -8.62 -3.89 8.84
C LEU A 81 -7.55 -4.92 8.50
N THR A 82 -7.35 -5.21 7.22
CA THR A 82 -6.43 -6.25 6.76
C THR A 82 -5.17 -5.64 6.16
N GLN A 83 -5.30 -4.86 5.08
CA GLN A 83 -4.15 -4.30 4.37
C GLN A 83 -3.37 -3.30 5.22
N ALA A 84 -4.03 -2.31 5.81
CA ALA A 84 -3.36 -1.29 6.63
C ALA A 84 -2.63 -1.88 7.83
N ARG A 85 -3.23 -2.87 8.48
CA ARG A 85 -2.71 -3.46 9.72
C ARG A 85 -1.76 -4.62 9.50
N GLY A 86 -1.84 -5.26 8.34
CA GLY A 86 -1.03 -6.41 7.95
C GLY A 86 0.08 -6.03 6.96
N ASP A 87 -0.23 -6.17 5.67
CA ASP A 87 0.76 -6.08 4.60
C ASP A 87 1.38 -4.68 4.48
N MET A 88 0.57 -3.62 4.53
CA MET A 88 1.10 -2.26 4.47
C MET A 88 1.97 -1.92 5.68
N ALA A 89 1.60 -2.38 6.89
CA ALA A 89 2.43 -2.20 8.08
C ALA A 89 3.76 -2.97 7.98
N ALA A 90 3.74 -4.17 7.41
CA ALA A 90 4.97 -4.92 7.13
C ALA A 90 5.86 -4.21 6.08
N ILE A 91 5.26 -3.70 5.00
CA ILE A 91 5.96 -2.90 3.97
C ILE A 91 6.56 -1.64 4.58
N ALA A 92 5.82 -0.91 5.42
CA ALA A 92 6.29 0.32 6.07
C ALA A 92 7.59 0.10 6.88
N GLN A 93 7.72 -1.06 7.48
CA GLN A 93 8.91 -1.44 8.24
C GLN A 93 9.99 -2.12 7.38
N ALA A 94 9.60 -2.81 6.31
CA ALA A 94 10.54 -3.49 5.43
C ALA A 94 11.29 -2.52 4.50
N VAL A 95 10.67 -1.42 4.06
CA VAL A 95 11.33 -0.43 3.20
C VAL A 95 12.61 0.12 3.84
N PRO A 96 12.60 0.69 5.06
CA PRO A 96 13.84 1.13 5.70
C PRO A 96 14.80 -0.02 6.02
N ALA A 97 14.30 -1.22 6.31
CA ALA A 97 15.16 -2.39 6.53
C ALA A 97 15.90 -2.80 5.24
N TRP A 98 15.25 -2.72 4.07
CA TRP A 98 15.89 -2.92 2.77
C TRP A 98 16.93 -1.84 2.47
N GLN A 99 16.64 -0.59 2.76
CA GLN A 99 17.58 0.52 2.55
C GLN A 99 18.84 0.36 3.42
N ALA A 100 18.68 -0.15 4.65
CA ALA A 100 19.77 -0.43 5.56
C ALA A 100 20.43 -1.81 5.35
N MET A 101 19.88 -2.68 4.48
CA MET A 101 20.26 -4.08 4.34
C MET A 101 20.24 -4.85 5.68
N ASP A 102 19.27 -4.55 6.55
CA ASP A 102 19.04 -5.24 7.82
C ASP A 102 18.38 -6.60 7.58
N THR A 103 19.21 -7.59 7.27
CA THR A 103 18.77 -8.95 6.93
C THR A 103 18.03 -9.64 8.07
N GLN A 104 18.39 -9.36 9.32
CA GLN A 104 17.71 -9.92 10.49
C GLN A 104 16.27 -9.38 10.58
N ARG A 105 16.10 -8.08 10.42
CA ARG A 105 14.78 -7.44 10.41
C ARG A 105 13.92 -7.95 9.27
N LEU A 106 14.47 -8.05 8.08
CA LEU A 106 13.78 -8.59 6.90
C LEU A 106 13.30 -10.03 7.12
N GLN A 107 14.14 -10.88 7.72
CA GLN A 107 13.76 -12.26 8.06
C GLN A 107 12.63 -12.30 9.09
N GLN A 108 12.67 -11.48 10.14
CA GLN A 108 11.60 -11.38 11.14
C GLN A 108 10.27 -10.98 10.50
N LEU A 109 10.27 -9.92 9.68
CA LEU A 109 9.08 -9.43 8.98
C LEU A 109 8.52 -10.48 8.03
N ASN A 110 9.37 -11.15 7.24
CA ASN A 110 8.95 -12.20 6.32
C ASN A 110 8.32 -13.39 7.05
N THR A 111 8.92 -13.80 8.17
CA THR A 111 8.39 -14.87 9.02
C THR A 111 7.04 -14.48 9.61
N TRP A 112 6.89 -13.26 10.07
CA TRP A 112 5.61 -12.74 10.58
C TRP A 112 4.51 -12.76 9.50
N VAL A 113 4.81 -12.27 8.29
CA VAL A 113 3.86 -12.31 7.16
C VAL A 113 3.41 -13.74 6.88
N LEU A 114 4.32 -14.71 6.85
CA LEU A 114 3.97 -16.11 6.61
C LEU A 114 3.15 -16.73 7.74
N ALA A 115 3.44 -16.37 8.98
CA ALA A 115 2.76 -16.90 10.16
C ALA A 115 1.32 -16.35 10.31
N THR A 116 1.05 -15.18 9.72
CA THR A 116 -0.27 -14.53 9.79
C THR A 116 -1.19 -14.86 8.61
N ARG A 117 -0.79 -15.74 7.70
CA ARG A 117 -1.67 -16.23 6.61
C ARG A 117 -2.54 -17.37 7.14
N GLU A 118 -3.82 -17.08 7.35
CA GLU A 118 -4.76 -17.94 8.04
C GLU A 118 -5.36 -19.07 7.16
N SER A 119 -5.12 -19.01 5.83
CA SER A 119 -5.52 -20.08 4.89
C SER A 119 -4.36 -20.51 4.00
N SER A 120 -4.45 -21.70 3.41
CA SER A 120 -3.45 -22.19 2.45
C SER A 120 -3.43 -21.34 1.19
N GLU A 121 -4.58 -20.85 0.74
CA GLU A 121 -4.70 -19.97 -0.43
C GLU A 121 -4.00 -18.63 -0.18
N MET A 122 -4.24 -17.96 0.95
CA MET A 122 -3.55 -16.70 1.30
C MET A 122 -2.04 -16.89 1.40
N ARG A 123 -1.60 -18.04 1.96
CA ARG A 123 -0.19 -18.38 2.04
C ARG A 123 0.42 -18.60 0.66
N LEU A 124 -0.27 -19.35 -0.19
CA LEU A 124 0.18 -19.64 -1.56
C LEU A 124 0.22 -18.36 -2.40
N GLN A 125 -0.80 -17.51 -2.31
CA GLN A 125 -0.87 -16.21 -2.99
C GLN A 125 0.35 -15.35 -2.66
N THR A 126 0.62 -15.11 -1.37
CA THR A 126 1.73 -14.24 -0.97
C THR A 126 3.09 -14.75 -1.44
N LEU A 127 3.28 -16.08 -1.46
CA LEU A 127 4.51 -16.71 -1.96
C LEU A 127 4.61 -16.66 -3.49
N GLN A 128 3.53 -16.90 -4.22
CA GLN A 128 3.54 -16.85 -5.69
C GLN A 128 3.78 -15.42 -6.19
N MET A 129 3.06 -14.45 -5.65
CA MET A 129 3.26 -13.04 -6.00
C MET A 129 4.66 -12.53 -5.61
N GLY A 130 5.15 -12.95 -4.44
CA GLY A 130 6.50 -12.60 -3.99
C GLY A 130 7.59 -13.16 -4.90
N ARG A 131 7.46 -14.41 -5.34
CA ARG A 131 8.38 -15.01 -6.33
C ARG A 131 8.30 -14.31 -7.69
N SER A 132 7.09 -14.02 -8.17
CA SER A 132 6.89 -13.30 -9.43
C SER A 132 7.54 -11.91 -9.37
N MET A 133 7.45 -11.22 -8.24
CA MET A 133 8.11 -9.93 -8.03
C MET A 133 9.64 -10.05 -8.05
N LEU A 134 10.21 -11.07 -7.41
CA LEU A 134 11.64 -11.35 -7.47
C LEU A 134 12.10 -11.64 -8.90
N GLU A 135 11.37 -12.48 -9.63
CA GLU A 135 11.70 -12.80 -11.03
C GLU A 135 11.57 -11.58 -11.95
N TRP A 136 10.55 -10.74 -11.72
CA TRP A 136 10.43 -9.47 -12.43
C TRP A 136 11.64 -8.55 -12.18
N LEU A 137 12.04 -8.36 -10.92
CA LEU A 137 13.23 -7.56 -10.59
C LEU A 137 14.50 -8.11 -11.26
N ARG A 138 14.65 -9.42 -11.33
CA ARG A 138 15.78 -10.07 -12.02
C ARG A 138 15.71 -9.90 -13.54
N SER A 139 14.52 -9.96 -14.12
CA SER A 139 14.34 -9.86 -15.58
C SER A 139 14.71 -8.49 -16.14
N LEU A 140 14.75 -7.46 -15.32
CA LEU A 140 15.17 -6.12 -15.70
C LEU A 140 16.70 -6.02 -15.95
N GLN A 141 17.49 -7.02 -15.54
CA GLN A 141 18.94 -7.09 -15.74
C GLN A 141 19.64 -5.79 -15.31
N ASP A 142 20.37 -5.15 -16.22
CA ASP A 142 21.09 -3.90 -15.95
C ASP A 142 20.17 -2.71 -15.63
N HIS A 143 18.88 -2.83 -15.92
CA HIS A 143 17.86 -1.85 -15.56
C HIS A 143 17.16 -2.15 -14.22
N SER A 144 17.56 -3.25 -13.54
CA SER A 144 17.00 -3.56 -12.22
C SER A 144 17.37 -2.47 -11.21
N PRO A 145 16.40 -1.89 -10.51
CA PRO A 145 16.70 -0.92 -9.47
C PRO A 145 17.34 -1.58 -8.24
N ALA A 146 17.14 -2.91 -8.06
CA ALA A 146 17.63 -3.65 -6.91
C ALA A 146 19.05 -4.16 -7.12
N SER A 147 19.91 -3.95 -6.12
CA SER A 147 21.29 -4.41 -6.14
C SER A 147 21.39 -5.96 -6.11
N PRO A 148 22.44 -6.56 -6.70
CA PRO A 148 22.64 -8.01 -6.62
C PRO A 148 22.63 -8.58 -5.19
N PRO A 149 23.24 -7.95 -4.16
CA PRO A 149 23.14 -8.43 -2.78
C PRO A 149 21.70 -8.43 -2.25
N ALA A 150 20.89 -7.40 -2.58
CA ALA A 150 19.49 -7.34 -2.15
C ALA A 150 18.65 -8.44 -2.81
N LEU A 151 18.86 -8.71 -4.11
CA LEU A 151 18.20 -9.81 -4.83
C LEU A 151 18.60 -11.19 -4.27
N GLN A 152 19.88 -11.36 -3.89
CA GLN A 152 20.35 -12.59 -3.23
C GLN A 152 19.72 -12.76 -1.85
N CYS A 153 19.66 -11.70 -1.05
CA CYS A 153 19.01 -11.71 0.26
C CYS A 153 17.53 -12.09 0.14
N LEU A 154 16.78 -11.47 -0.79
CA LEU A 154 15.38 -11.81 -1.01
C LEU A 154 15.21 -13.27 -1.48
N ALA A 155 16.08 -13.76 -2.36
CA ALA A 155 16.03 -15.13 -2.86
C ALA A 155 16.36 -16.19 -1.79
N ALA A 156 17.10 -15.85 -0.76
CA ALA A 156 17.41 -16.72 0.36
C ALA A 156 16.23 -16.92 1.32
N LEU A 157 15.24 -16.04 1.25
CA LEU A 157 13.98 -16.16 2.00
C LEU A 157 12.94 -16.92 1.16
N PRO A 158 11.88 -17.50 1.76
CA PRO A 158 10.64 -17.76 1.04
C PRO A 158 9.97 -16.40 0.76
N PRO A 159 10.15 -15.81 -0.44
CA PRO A 159 9.81 -14.39 -0.65
C PRO A 159 8.29 -14.20 -0.57
N THR A 160 7.84 -13.39 0.39
CA THR A 160 6.45 -12.97 0.49
C THR A 160 6.22 -11.73 -0.35
N TYR A 161 5.00 -11.52 -0.83
CA TYR A 161 4.67 -10.37 -1.66
C TYR A 161 4.98 -9.02 -0.99
N PRO A 162 4.59 -8.78 0.29
CA PRO A 162 4.92 -7.52 0.97
C PRO A 162 6.43 -7.24 1.03
N LEU A 163 7.26 -8.26 1.31
CA LEU A 163 8.71 -8.06 1.41
C LEU A 163 9.37 -7.83 0.04
N SER A 164 8.92 -8.56 -0.97
CA SER A 164 9.41 -8.39 -2.35
C SER A 164 9.01 -7.03 -2.93
N TYR A 165 7.77 -6.59 -2.66
CA TYR A 165 7.28 -5.29 -3.08
C TYR A 165 8.01 -4.16 -2.34
N ALA A 166 8.27 -4.33 -1.03
CA ALA A 166 9.03 -3.38 -0.23
C ALA A 166 10.47 -3.18 -0.76
N LEU A 167 11.12 -4.23 -1.29
CA LEU A 167 12.42 -4.08 -1.96
C LEU A 167 12.31 -3.16 -3.17
N ALA A 168 11.33 -3.37 -4.04
CA ALA A 168 11.11 -2.50 -5.20
C ALA A 168 10.83 -1.05 -4.78
N LEU A 169 10.00 -0.85 -3.75
CA LEU A 169 9.73 0.48 -3.20
C LEU A 169 10.98 1.14 -2.61
N ALA A 170 11.80 0.39 -1.89
CA ALA A 170 13.06 0.91 -1.31
C ALA A 170 14.00 1.45 -2.38
N CYS A 171 13.95 0.87 -3.58
CA CYS A 171 14.78 1.31 -4.71
C CYS A 171 14.27 2.60 -5.37
N THR A 172 13.00 2.99 -5.19
CA THR A 172 12.43 4.18 -5.84
C THR A 172 12.92 5.49 -5.22
N GLN A 173 13.46 5.45 -4.00
CA GLN A 173 13.81 6.64 -3.22
C GLN A 173 12.62 7.58 -2.93
N ALA A 174 11.40 7.15 -3.22
CA ALA A 174 10.19 7.91 -2.95
C ALA A 174 9.92 8.02 -1.45
N PRO A 175 9.24 9.08 -0.99
CA PRO A 175 8.76 9.16 0.39
C PRO A 175 7.89 7.94 0.73
N LEU A 176 8.12 7.35 1.92
CA LEU A 176 7.43 6.14 2.36
C LEU A 176 5.90 6.24 2.27
N GLU A 177 5.36 7.42 2.54
CA GLU A 177 3.92 7.68 2.44
C GLU A 177 3.41 7.48 1.00
N GLN A 178 4.10 8.05 0.02
CA GLN A 178 3.74 7.91 -1.40
C GLN A 178 3.95 6.47 -1.89
N ALA A 179 4.98 5.81 -1.40
CA ALA A 179 5.25 4.40 -1.68
C ALA A 179 4.10 3.50 -1.21
N LEU A 180 3.61 3.71 0.01
CA LEU A 180 2.46 2.99 0.56
C LEU A 180 1.14 3.34 -0.14
N GLN A 181 0.96 4.61 -0.56
CA GLN A 181 -0.19 5.02 -1.38
C GLN A 181 -0.22 4.28 -2.72
N ALA A 182 0.94 4.15 -3.39
CA ALA A 182 1.05 3.41 -4.65
C ALA A 182 0.70 1.92 -4.48
N TYR A 183 1.20 1.28 -3.41
CA TYR A 183 0.82 -0.10 -3.08
C TYR A 183 -0.68 -0.24 -2.85
N ALA A 184 -1.25 0.59 -1.99
CA ALA A 184 -2.66 0.53 -1.63
C ALA A 184 -3.57 0.82 -2.84
N PHE A 185 -3.18 1.74 -3.72
CA PHE A 185 -3.93 2.03 -4.93
C PHE A 185 -3.91 0.85 -5.93
N GLY A 186 -2.75 0.23 -6.14
CA GLY A 186 -2.64 -0.97 -6.99
C GLY A 186 -3.49 -2.13 -6.48
N TRP A 187 -3.52 -2.34 -5.15
CA TRP A 187 -4.41 -3.29 -4.50
C TRP A 187 -5.89 -2.93 -4.72
N ALA A 188 -6.27 -1.67 -4.47
CA ALA A 188 -7.65 -1.20 -4.60
C ALA A 188 -8.17 -1.34 -6.04
N GLU A 189 -7.34 -1.02 -7.04
CA GLU A 189 -7.67 -1.19 -8.44
C GLU A 189 -7.87 -2.66 -8.79
N ASN A 190 -6.95 -3.54 -8.38
CA ASN A 190 -7.06 -4.98 -8.62
C ASN A 190 -8.33 -5.57 -8.00
N MET A 191 -8.64 -5.22 -6.74
CA MET A 191 -9.85 -5.69 -6.06
C MET A 191 -11.15 -5.13 -6.67
N THR A 192 -11.12 -3.88 -7.15
CA THR A 192 -12.24 -3.31 -7.90
C THR A 192 -12.50 -4.09 -9.20
N GLN A 193 -11.45 -4.48 -9.93
CA GLN A 193 -11.58 -5.31 -11.12
C GLN A 193 -12.10 -6.72 -10.78
N ALA A 194 -11.68 -7.28 -9.65
CA ALA A 194 -12.21 -8.56 -9.17
C ALA A 194 -13.72 -8.46 -8.87
N ALA A 195 -14.16 -7.38 -8.20
CA ALA A 195 -15.58 -7.13 -7.95
C ALA A 195 -16.40 -7.01 -9.25
N LEU A 196 -15.89 -6.27 -10.25
CA LEU A 196 -16.55 -6.12 -11.55
C LEU A 196 -16.69 -7.44 -12.34
N LYS A 197 -15.78 -8.39 -12.12
CA LYS A 197 -15.85 -9.73 -12.75
C LYS A 197 -16.85 -10.65 -12.06
N ALA A 198 -16.98 -10.54 -10.74
CA ALA A 198 -17.73 -11.48 -9.92
C ALA A 198 -19.16 -11.01 -9.60
N VAL A 199 -19.44 -9.72 -9.64
CA VAL A 199 -20.76 -9.11 -9.43
C VAL A 199 -21.21 -8.43 -10.72
N PRO A 200 -22.50 -8.49 -11.10
CA PRO A 200 -22.99 -7.86 -12.33
C PRO A 200 -23.05 -6.32 -12.22
N LEU A 201 -21.88 -5.71 -12.08
CA LEU A 201 -21.67 -4.27 -11.94
C LEU A 201 -21.16 -3.65 -13.25
N GLY A 202 -21.62 -2.44 -13.56
CA GLY A 202 -21.10 -1.68 -14.69
C GLY A 202 -19.78 -0.98 -14.37
N GLN A 203 -19.04 -0.58 -15.41
CA GLN A 203 -17.76 0.14 -15.28
C GLN A 203 -17.87 1.40 -14.42
N SER A 204 -18.97 2.15 -14.51
CA SER A 204 -19.21 3.34 -13.69
C SER A 204 -19.28 3.02 -12.19
N SER A 205 -19.80 1.85 -11.81
CA SER A 205 -19.79 1.37 -10.42
C SER A 205 -18.37 1.13 -9.93
N GLY A 206 -17.55 0.49 -10.76
CA GLY A 206 -16.12 0.29 -10.45
C GLY A 206 -15.38 1.61 -10.21
N GLN A 207 -15.63 2.63 -11.03
CA GLN A 207 -15.02 3.95 -10.85
C GLN A 207 -15.46 4.64 -9.55
N ARG A 208 -16.72 4.50 -9.14
CA ARG A 208 -17.21 5.06 -7.85
C ARG A 208 -16.61 4.31 -6.65
N MET A 209 -16.50 2.99 -6.72
CA MET A 209 -15.82 2.18 -5.71
C MET A 209 -14.35 2.60 -5.56
N LEU A 210 -13.61 2.66 -6.67
CA LEU A 210 -12.21 3.06 -6.67
C LEU A 210 -12.02 4.49 -6.14
N ALA A 211 -12.89 5.43 -6.50
CA ALA A 211 -12.86 6.79 -5.97
C ALA A 211 -13.09 6.84 -4.45
N THR A 212 -13.91 5.94 -3.90
CA THR A 212 -14.11 5.82 -2.45
C THR A 212 -12.88 5.24 -1.77
N LEU A 213 -12.32 4.16 -2.31
CA LEU A 213 -11.08 3.56 -1.79
C LEU A 213 -9.92 4.55 -1.84
N ALA A 214 -9.76 5.29 -2.94
CA ALA A 214 -8.71 6.31 -3.08
C ALA A 214 -8.79 7.40 -1.98
N ARG A 215 -10.00 7.79 -1.55
CA ARG A 215 -10.18 8.73 -0.43
C ARG A 215 -9.85 8.11 0.93
N THR A 216 -9.95 6.79 1.07
CA THR A 216 -9.67 6.05 2.31
C THR A 216 -8.18 5.67 2.44
N ILE A 217 -7.45 5.58 1.33
CA ILE A 217 -6.02 5.20 1.31
C ILE A 217 -5.16 6.04 2.27
N PRO A 218 -5.30 7.38 2.37
CA PRO A 218 -4.48 8.16 3.31
C PRO A 218 -4.62 7.69 4.77
N ASP A 219 -5.83 7.36 5.23
CA ASP A 219 -6.06 6.86 6.59
C ASP A 219 -5.43 5.47 6.80
N ALA A 220 -5.53 4.59 5.79
CA ALA A 220 -4.89 3.29 5.80
C ALA A 220 -3.35 3.42 5.87
N VAL A 221 -2.77 4.35 5.11
CA VAL A 221 -1.32 4.63 5.13
C VAL A 221 -0.89 5.19 6.49
N GLN A 222 -1.63 6.12 7.07
CA GLN A 222 -1.34 6.64 8.40
C GLN A 222 -1.37 5.53 9.46
N THR A 223 -2.38 4.67 9.42
CA THR A 223 -2.47 3.49 10.29
C THR A 223 -1.25 2.59 10.11
N ALA A 224 -0.92 2.20 8.88
CA ALA A 224 0.20 1.30 8.60
C ALA A 224 1.54 1.83 9.11
N ARG A 225 1.77 3.13 9.02
CA ARG A 225 3.01 3.77 9.46
C ARG A 225 3.13 3.91 10.99
N SER A 226 2.00 3.95 11.70
CA SER A 226 1.97 4.13 13.15
C SER A 226 2.07 2.83 13.94
N LEU A 227 1.88 1.67 13.30
CA LEU A 227 1.83 0.39 14.00
C LEU A 227 3.23 -0.12 14.35
N ALA A 228 3.44 -0.42 15.64
CA ALA A 228 4.59 -1.15 16.13
C ALA A 228 4.40 -2.68 15.93
N ASP A 229 5.46 -3.45 16.18
CA ASP A 229 5.42 -4.91 16.01
C ASP A 229 4.33 -5.59 16.83
N GLU A 230 4.14 -5.13 18.06
CA GLU A 230 3.19 -5.69 19.03
C GLU A 230 1.74 -5.34 18.67
N THR A 231 1.54 -4.29 17.88
CA THR A 231 0.20 -3.79 17.50
C THR A 231 -0.18 -4.12 16.06
N ARG A 232 0.75 -4.66 15.26
CA ARG A 232 0.41 -5.20 13.94
C ARG A 232 -0.55 -6.37 14.10
N GLN A 233 -1.56 -6.41 13.26
CA GLN A 233 -2.59 -7.43 13.33
C GLN A 233 -3.07 -7.75 11.90
N ALA A 234 -3.08 -9.03 11.56
CA ALA A 234 -3.63 -9.53 10.31
C ALA A 234 -4.90 -10.36 10.49
N PHE A 235 -5.49 -10.38 11.68
CA PHE A 235 -6.69 -11.19 11.95
C PHE A 235 -7.94 -10.50 11.43
N SER A 236 -8.61 -11.19 10.50
CA SER A 236 -9.95 -10.89 10.05
C SER A 236 -10.73 -12.20 10.02
N PRO A 237 -11.37 -12.62 11.14
CA PRO A 237 -11.90 -13.96 11.28
C PRO A 237 -12.88 -14.36 10.17
N MET A 238 -13.73 -13.45 9.72
CA MET A 238 -14.66 -13.72 8.62
C MET A 238 -13.91 -13.93 7.31
N LEU A 239 -12.85 -13.16 7.04
CA LEU A 239 -12.03 -13.33 5.86
C LEU A 239 -11.32 -14.69 5.86
N ALA A 240 -10.75 -15.09 6.99
CA ALA A 240 -10.12 -16.40 7.16
C ALA A 240 -11.09 -17.55 6.91
N ILE A 241 -12.31 -17.45 7.46
CA ILE A 241 -13.38 -18.43 7.25
C ILE A 241 -13.77 -18.52 5.77
N LEU A 242 -13.97 -17.37 5.12
CA LEU A 242 -14.35 -17.32 3.70
C LEU A 242 -13.23 -17.83 2.79
N SER A 243 -11.99 -17.45 3.06
CA SER A 243 -10.83 -17.97 2.31
C SER A 243 -10.69 -19.48 2.47
N SER A 244 -10.89 -20.02 3.68
CA SER A 244 -10.87 -21.47 3.91
C SER A 244 -12.02 -22.20 3.20
N ARG A 245 -13.21 -21.60 3.12
CA ARG A 245 -14.35 -22.16 2.38
C ARG A 245 -14.11 -22.12 0.87
N HIS A 246 -13.46 -21.08 0.38
CA HIS A 246 -13.09 -20.94 -1.02
C HIS A 246 -12.17 -22.09 -1.48
N GLU A 247 -11.31 -22.62 -0.61
CA GLU A 247 -10.42 -23.75 -0.93
C GLU A 247 -11.19 -24.99 -1.43
N THR A 248 -12.44 -25.17 -1.00
CA THR A 248 -13.29 -26.31 -1.36
C THR A 248 -14.43 -25.95 -2.31
N GLN A 249 -14.50 -24.69 -2.78
CA GLN A 249 -15.53 -24.22 -3.68
C GLN A 249 -15.44 -24.95 -5.04
N TYR A 250 -16.56 -25.48 -5.54
CA TYR A 250 -16.61 -26.31 -6.74
C TYR A 250 -16.28 -25.54 -8.02
N SER A 251 -16.80 -24.33 -8.15
CA SER A 251 -16.56 -23.45 -9.30
C SER A 251 -15.90 -22.16 -8.83
N ARG A 252 -14.79 -21.79 -9.41
CA ARG A 252 -13.98 -20.61 -9.00
C ARG A 252 -13.57 -19.79 -10.19
N LEU A 253 -13.75 -18.48 -10.09
CA LEU A 253 -13.21 -17.48 -11.03
C LEU A 253 -11.77 -17.11 -10.70
N PHE A 254 -11.42 -17.18 -9.41
CA PHE A 254 -10.13 -16.77 -8.87
C PHE A 254 -9.43 -17.94 -8.17
N ARG A 255 -8.17 -17.73 -7.83
CA ARG A 255 -7.33 -18.71 -7.11
C ARG A 255 -7.44 -18.59 -5.59
N SER A 256 -7.96 -17.44 -5.10
CA SER A 256 -8.24 -17.21 -3.67
C SER A 256 -9.35 -16.20 -3.48
#